data_5f911d2c82668bcc1ae490bd4bd50226
#
_entry.id   5f911d2c82668bcc1ae490bd4bd50226
#
_cell.length_a   1.000
_cell.length_b   1.000
_cell.length_c   1.000
_cell.angle_alpha   90.00
_cell.angle_beta   90.00
_cell.angle_gamma   90.00
#
_symmetry.space_group_name_H-M   'P 1'
#
loop_
_entity.id
_entity.type
_entity.pdbx_description
1 polymer ?
#
loop_
_entity_poly.entity_id
_entity_poly.type
_entity_poly.pdbx_seq_one_letter_code
_entity_poly.pdbx_strand_id
1 'polypeptide(L)'
;MRRKNLWFLAVVVLALVASACSSSSDETTTTAAPEATTTTQAETTTTAVPSPDFEGKVLDSGGCDTDGYSGRVDTITAIDEYTVEFKLCNPHPAFLAQIAFGVFGIQPEEHLEATGGAPLANPVGTGPFAVKEWLRGDSVVFTRNDDYYGQVAPQETLVLKWSTESAGRLLELQSGNADGMTFPGVQDYPTIEADPNLQLLNKPEPNIFYMGFTNTFAPWDNVDVRKAVAMGIDRQRIVDTFYPPGSETASHFTPCSVQFGCEGDSWYDFDAEAAKTLLADAGFPDGFDTTIYYRDVTRGYLPTPGDVAADIQAQLKENLNINAEIVVMESGEFIQTSSAGGLDGIHLLGWTGDYPHITNFLDFHFAETNLQFGNPYPEIYEPLKTASQTADAATAQPLYEEANNAIKEFVPMVPIAHGGAAYVATSAVQGAYAPPWGDVTFNLWDNGGDTIVFVQGNEPISLYCADETDGESLRACAQVVEALYSYDKDGNVQPQLATECVPNDDLSVWTCSLRQGVVFHDGSTFDANDVVVSYTAGLDAASPLHTGNSGVFEYYDYLWNGLINAPAAEG
;
A
#
# COMPACT_ATOMS: atom_id res chain seq x y z
N MET A 1 -5.29 -58.11 -37.09
CA MET A 1 -6.29 -58.15 -38.20
C MET A 1 -6.74 -56.72 -38.42
N ARG A 2 -6.23 -56.13 -39.44
CA ARG A 2 -6.87 -55.71 -40.72
C ARG A 2 -7.96 -54.65 -40.46
N ARG A 3 -7.66 -53.42 -40.80
CA ARG A 3 -7.78 -52.69 -42.13
C ARG A 3 -9.08 -51.88 -42.13
N LYS A 4 -9.26 -50.70 -42.64
CA LYS A 4 -8.57 -49.79 -43.57
C LYS A 4 -9.45 -48.52 -43.70
N ASN A 5 -8.86 -47.35 -43.82
CA ASN A 5 -8.92 -46.40 -44.96
C ASN A 5 -10.33 -45.86 -45.34
N LEU A 6 -10.57 -44.67 -45.84
CA LEU A 6 -9.85 -43.71 -46.68
C LEU A 6 -10.74 -42.44 -46.83
N TRP A 7 -10.17 -41.24 -46.83
CA TRP A 7 -10.12 -40.21 -47.88
C TRP A 7 -11.41 -39.56 -48.39
N PHE A 8 -11.41 -38.19 -48.46
CA PHE A 8 -11.35 -37.28 -49.64
C PHE A 8 -11.59 -35.88 -49.14
N LEU A 9 -10.68 -34.94 -49.19
CA LEU A 9 -10.14 -34.09 -50.29
C LEU A 9 -11.10 -33.07 -50.92
N ALA A 10 -10.73 -31.83 -50.71
CA ALA A 10 -10.49 -30.71 -51.65
C ALA A 10 -11.74 -29.89 -52.03
N VAL A 11 -11.70 -28.61 -52.34
CA VAL A 11 -10.80 -27.79 -53.12
C VAL A 11 -11.07 -26.27 -52.84
N VAL A 12 -10.00 -25.51 -52.73
CA VAL A 12 -9.72 -24.12 -52.99
C VAL A 12 -10.48 -23.47 -54.15
N VAL A 13 -10.89 -22.19 -54.05
CA VAL A 13 -10.76 -21.21 -55.12
C VAL A 13 -10.40 -19.82 -54.57
N LEU A 14 -9.25 -19.37 -55.02
CA LEU A 14 -8.73 -18.00 -55.01
C LEU A 14 -9.33 -17.18 -56.17
N ALA A 15 -9.61 -15.91 -55.95
CA ALA A 15 -9.67 -14.93 -57.04
C ALA A 15 -9.16 -13.57 -56.57
N LEU A 16 -7.94 -13.26 -56.99
CA LEU A 16 -7.37 -11.92 -57.14
C LEU A 16 -7.84 -11.28 -58.43
N VAL A 17 -8.21 -10.01 -58.42
CA VAL A 17 -7.98 -9.12 -59.58
C VAL A 17 -7.54 -7.74 -59.08
N ALA A 18 -6.41 -7.33 -59.61
CA ALA A 18 -5.82 -5.99 -59.47
C ALA A 18 -6.00 -5.17 -60.74
N SER A 19 -5.77 -3.86 -60.63
CA SER A 19 -5.45 -2.85 -61.66
C SER A 19 -6.64 -2.10 -62.27
N ALA A 20 -6.57 -0.84 -62.59
CA ALA A 20 -5.51 0.17 -62.79
C ALA A 20 -6.13 1.57 -62.87
N CYS A 21 -5.25 2.56 -62.77
CA CYS A 21 -5.47 4.01 -62.90
C CYS A 21 -6.13 4.45 -64.22
N SER A 22 -6.92 5.52 -64.18
CA SER A 22 -6.71 6.69 -65.06
C SER A 22 -7.55 7.92 -64.62
N SER A 23 -6.94 9.06 -64.79
CA SER A 23 -7.35 10.43 -64.49
C SER A 23 -8.52 10.97 -65.32
N SER A 24 -9.39 11.81 -64.75
CA SER A 24 -9.66 13.17 -65.22
C SER A 24 -10.77 13.88 -64.41
N SER A 25 -10.40 15.04 -64.00
CA SER A 25 -11.09 16.33 -63.73
C SER A 25 -12.61 16.44 -63.57
N ASP A 26 -12.93 17.24 -62.50
CA ASP A 26 -14.01 18.21 -62.32
C ASP A 26 -15.43 17.73 -61.99
N GLU A 27 -15.93 17.98 -60.85
CA GLU A 27 -16.75 19.09 -60.37
C GLU A 27 -17.23 18.89 -58.92
N THR A 28 -17.19 19.98 -58.20
CA THR A 28 -17.60 20.23 -56.84
C THR A 28 -19.08 19.92 -56.61
N THR A 29 -19.37 19.08 -55.58
CA THR A 29 -20.63 19.23 -54.84
C THR A 29 -20.38 18.85 -53.38
N THR A 30 -20.34 19.86 -52.54
CA THR A 30 -20.23 19.81 -51.09
C THR A 30 -21.51 19.22 -50.50
N THR A 31 -21.42 18.04 -49.90
CA THR A 31 -22.46 17.57 -48.96
C THR A 31 -21.80 17.45 -47.59
N ALA A 32 -22.18 18.35 -46.69
CA ALA A 32 -21.73 18.40 -45.32
C ALA A 32 -22.17 17.14 -44.55
N ALA A 33 -21.23 16.48 -43.93
CA ALA A 33 -21.50 15.50 -42.88
C ALA A 33 -21.97 16.24 -41.59
N PRO A 34 -22.86 15.66 -40.78
CA PRO A 34 -23.30 16.33 -39.57
C PRO A 34 -22.14 16.36 -38.54
N GLU A 35 -21.81 17.56 -38.10
CA GLU A 35 -20.95 17.80 -36.96
C GLU A 35 -21.52 17.11 -35.73
N ALA A 36 -20.72 16.24 -35.11
CA ALA A 36 -20.96 15.77 -33.76
C ALA A 36 -20.82 16.97 -32.82
N THR A 37 -21.92 17.47 -32.32
CA THR A 37 -21.95 18.49 -31.29
C THR A 37 -21.49 17.86 -29.99
N THR A 38 -20.20 18.00 -29.69
CA THR A 38 -19.68 17.75 -28.34
C THR A 38 -20.21 18.89 -27.47
N THR A 39 -21.24 18.60 -26.70
CA THR A 39 -21.72 19.50 -25.67
C THR A 39 -20.72 19.40 -24.52
N THR A 40 -19.71 20.27 -24.54
CA THR A 40 -18.91 20.55 -23.33
C THR A 40 -19.86 21.27 -22.39
N GLN A 41 -20.38 20.56 -21.38
CA GLN A 41 -20.91 21.22 -20.19
C GLN A 41 -19.75 21.96 -19.56
N ALA A 42 -19.76 23.28 -19.67
CA ALA A 42 -18.96 24.11 -18.81
C ALA A 42 -19.49 23.90 -17.39
N GLU A 43 -18.77 23.19 -16.55
CA GLU A 43 -18.96 23.27 -15.11
C GLU A 43 -18.76 24.73 -14.74
N THR A 44 -19.84 25.35 -14.32
CA THR A 44 -19.80 26.68 -13.73
C THR A 44 -19.17 26.48 -12.36
N THR A 45 -17.88 26.72 -12.24
CA THR A 45 -17.21 26.91 -10.95
C THR A 45 -17.87 28.14 -10.31
N THR A 46 -18.90 27.91 -9.53
CA THR A 46 -19.42 28.91 -8.59
C THR A 46 -18.37 28.94 -7.47
N THR A 47 -17.44 29.88 -7.52
CA THR A 47 -16.66 30.25 -6.35
C THR A 47 -17.67 30.68 -5.28
N ALA A 48 -17.89 29.79 -4.29
CA ALA A 48 -18.68 30.15 -3.13
C ALA A 48 -18.03 31.38 -2.47
N VAL A 49 -18.85 32.38 -2.18
CA VAL A 49 -18.39 33.50 -1.37
C VAL A 49 -18.27 32.96 0.05
N PRO A 50 -17.08 33.04 0.71
CA PRO A 50 -16.92 32.54 2.07
C PRO A 50 -18.02 33.08 2.99
N SER A 51 -18.56 32.21 3.85
CA SER A 51 -19.52 32.64 4.85
C SER A 51 -18.89 33.73 5.72
N PRO A 52 -19.50 34.90 5.89
CA PRO A 52 -18.90 35.96 6.68
C PRO A 52 -18.76 35.61 8.18
N ASP A 53 -19.34 34.51 8.61
CA ASP A 53 -19.35 34.01 9.99
C ASP A 53 -18.46 32.76 10.18
N PHE A 54 -17.73 32.28 9.13
CA PHE A 54 -16.82 31.15 9.26
C PHE A 54 -15.57 31.52 10.07
N GLU A 55 -15.34 30.83 11.18
CA GLU A 55 -14.13 30.95 12.00
C GLU A 55 -13.24 29.74 11.75
N GLY A 56 -12.19 29.92 10.91
CA GLY A 56 -11.27 28.86 10.54
C GLY A 56 -10.36 28.43 11.69
N LYS A 57 -10.21 27.11 11.85
CA LYS A 57 -9.29 26.50 12.82
C LYS A 57 -7.89 26.38 12.24
N VAL A 58 -6.92 26.23 13.13
CA VAL A 58 -5.51 26.05 12.80
C VAL A 58 -4.91 24.98 13.71
N LEU A 59 -4.24 24.01 13.11
CA LEU A 59 -3.25 23.18 13.78
C LEU A 59 -1.88 23.82 13.56
N ASP A 60 -1.17 24.15 14.63
CA ASP A 60 0.10 24.86 14.60
C ASP A 60 1.14 24.09 15.43
N SER A 61 2.26 23.71 14.79
CA SER A 61 3.37 23.01 15.45
C SER A 61 4.22 23.92 16.35
N GLY A 62 4.03 25.23 16.28
CA GLY A 62 4.90 26.20 16.91
C GLY A 62 6.13 26.55 16.06
N GLY A 63 6.21 26.01 14.84
CA GLY A 63 7.28 26.24 13.87
C GLY A 63 8.25 25.06 13.71
N CYS A 64 8.76 24.90 12.51
CA CYS A 64 9.66 23.80 12.12
C CYS A 64 11.01 23.77 12.88
N ASP A 65 11.42 24.87 13.48
CA ASP A 65 12.66 24.98 14.27
C ASP A 65 12.40 24.82 15.78
N THR A 66 11.20 24.37 16.18
CA THR A 66 10.85 24.15 17.59
C THR A 66 11.70 23.03 18.18
N ASP A 67 12.37 23.29 19.31
CA ASP A 67 13.21 22.29 20.00
C ASP A 67 12.42 20.99 20.28
N GLY A 68 12.94 19.87 19.78
CA GLY A 68 12.34 18.54 19.96
C GLY A 68 11.27 18.17 18.94
N TYR A 69 10.92 19.04 17.99
CA TYR A 69 10.02 18.73 16.89
C TYR A 69 10.80 18.39 15.62
N SER A 70 10.54 17.22 15.08
CA SER A 70 11.12 16.72 13.80
C SER A 70 10.06 16.48 12.72
N GLY A 71 8.80 16.78 13.03
CA GLY A 71 7.67 16.53 12.14
C GLY A 71 7.69 17.36 10.86
N ARG A 72 6.89 16.93 9.90
CA ARG A 72 6.79 17.60 8.59
C ARG A 72 5.82 18.77 8.56
N VAL A 73 4.89 18.87 9.50
CA VAL A 73 3.83 19.89 9.49
C VAL A 73 4.28 21.15 10.23
N ASP A 74 4.24 22.31 9.53
CA ASP A 74 4.33 23.62 10.18
C ASP A 74 2.92 24.05 10.65
N THR A 75 1.97 24.18 9.70
CA THR A 75 0.57 24.48 10.02
C THR A 75 -0.41 23.76 9.09
N ILE A 76 -1.62 23.46 9.59
CA ILE A 76 -2.78 23.11 8.77
C ILE A 76 -3.88 24.10 9.11
N THR A 77 -4.34 24.87 8.12
CA THR A 77 -5.22 26.02 8.33
C THR A 77 -6.48 25.94 7.49
N ALA A 78 -7.64 26.03 8.10
CA ALA A 78 -8.91 26.27 7.41
C ALA A 78 -8.96 27.76 7.02
N ILE A 79 -8.64 28.07 5.76
CA ILE A 79 -8.58 29.44 5.21
C ILE A 79 -9.97 30.03 5.07
N ASP A 80 -10.89 29.21 4.59
CA ASP A 80 -12.33 29.46 4.51
C ASP A 80 -13.09 28.12 4.60
N GLU A 81 -14.42 28.15 4.51
CA GLU A 81 -15.29 26.97 4.67
C GLU A 81 -14.91 25.79 3.77
N TYR A 82 -14.29 26.06 2.60
CA TYR A 82 -13.96 25.04 1.59
C TYR A 82 -12.51 25.10 1.11
N THR A 83 -11.61 25.71 1.89
CA THR A 83 -10.19 25.80 1.54
C THR A 83 -9.31 25.49 2.75
N VAL A 84 -8.46 24.48 2.61
CA VAL A 84 -7.45 24.10 3.61
C VAL A 84 -6.05 24.31 3.04
N GLU A 85 -5.18 24.95 3.81
CA GLU A 85 -3.76 25.10 3.50
C GLU A 85 -2.92 24.20 4.42
N PHE A 86 -2.08 23.37 3.81
CA PHE A 86 -1.03 22.60 4.49
C PHE A 86 0.30 23.31 4.24
N LYS A 87 0.92 23.81 5.28
CA LYS A 87 2.27 24.33 5.24
C LYS A 87 3.21 23.34 5.91
N LEU A 88 4.25 22.94 5.19
CA LEU A 88 5.17 21.87 5.56
C LEU A 88 6.56 22.45 5.84
N CYS A 89 7.31 21.79 6.70
CA CYS A 89 8.67 22.16 7.06
C CYS A 89 9.69 21.97 5.93
N ASN A 90 9.39 21.06 5.00
CA ASN A 90 10.25 20.74 3.85
C ASN A 90 9.38 20.43 2.64
N PRO A 91 9.91 20.53 1.41
CA PRO A 91 9.26 20.02 0.21
C PRO A 91 8.78 18.57 0.37
N HIS A 92 7.57 18.26 -0.11
CA HIS A 92 6.99 16.93 0.03
C HIS A 92 6.37 16.43 -1.27
N PRO A 93 7.16 15.83 -2.18
CA PRO A 93 6.65 15.32 -3.47
C PRO A 93 5.60 14.22 -3.34
N ALA A 94 5.64 13.44 -2.26
CA ALA A 94 4.69 12.36 -1.99
C ALA A 94 3.36 12.84 -1.37
N PHE A 95 3.15 14.14 -1.14
CA PHE A 95 2.03 14.68 -0.36
C PHE A 95 0.66 14.12 -0.79
N LEU A 96 0.32 14.22 -2.09
CA LEU A 96 -0.99 13.73 -2.58
C LEU A 96 -1.14 12.22 -2.43
N ALA A 97 -0.07 11.47 -2.66
CA ALA A 97 -0.08 10.03 -2.48
C ALA A 97 -0.27 9.66 -1.01
N GLN A 98 0.40 10.37 -0.10
CA GLN A 98 0.30 10.13 1.33
C GLN A 98 -1.09 10.45 1.88
N ILE A 99 -1.66 11.64 1.57
CA ILE A 99 -2.99 12.04 2.07
C ILE A 99 -4.16 11.28 1.42
N ALA A 100 -3.88 10.42 0.43
CA ALA A 100 -4.84 9.48 -0.14
C ALA A 100 -4.98 8.20 0.70
N PHE A 101 -4.08 7.97 1.64
CA PHE A 101 -4.13 6.80 2.50
C PHE A 101 -5.29 6.91 3.50
N GLY A 102 -6.12 5.87 3.58
CA GLY A 102 -7.39 5.86 4.31
C GLY A 102 -7.30 6.18 5.81
N VAL A 103 -6.11 6.08 6.42
CA VAL A 103 -5.89 6.45 7.83
C VAL A 103 -6.08 7.96 8.06
N PHE A 104 -5.88 8.78 7.02
CA PHE A 104 -6.12 10.23 7.06
C PHE A 104 -7.57 10.60 6.74
N GLY A 105 -8.51 9.67 6.97
CA GLY A 105 -9.94 9.86 6.77
C GLY A 105 -10.51 10.95 7.68
N ILE A 106 -11.42 11.75 7.12
CA ILE A 106 -12.02 12.90 7.79
C ILE A 106 -13.30 12.47 8.51
N GLN A 107 -13.47 12.92 9.75
CA GLN A 107 -14.66 12.73 10.55
C GLN A 107 -15.19 14.09 11.04
N PRO A 108 -16.50 14.22 11.31
CA PRO A 108 -17.07 15.49 11.77
C PRO A 108 -16.50 15.86 13.14
N GLU A 109 -16.17 17.13 13.31
CA GLU A 109 -15.65 17.70 14.55
C GLU A 109 -16.52 17.34 15.75
N GLU A 110 -17.85 17.52 15.62
CA GLU A 110 -18.78 17.27 16.71
C GLU A 110 -18.79 15.81 17.16
N HIS A 111 -18.56 14.88 16.22
CA HIS A 111 -18.49 13.46 16.54
C HIS A 111 -17.19 13.10 17.26
N LEU A 112 -16.05 13.65 16.80
CA LEU A 112 -14.77 13.49 17.49
C LEU A 112 -14.82 14.06 18.90
N GLU A 113 -15.41 15.25 19.08
CA GLU A 113 -15.60 15.85 20.40
C GLU A 113 -16.53 15.01 21.29
N ALA A 114 -17.66 14.54 20.75
CA ALA A 114 -18.63 13.74 21.50
C ALA A 114 -18.07 12.38 21.94
N THR A 115 -17.13 11.82 21.18
CA THR A 115 -16.44 10.54 21.48
C THR A 115 -15.12 10.72 22.22
N GLY A 116 -14.70 11.99 22.44
CA GLY A 116 -13.40 12.29 23.07
C GLY A 116 -12.21 11.80 22.23
N GLY A 117 -12.33 11.81 20.90
CA GLY A 117 -11.29 11.35 19.98
C GLY A 117 -11.20 9.84 19.81
N ALA A 118 -12.17 9.06 20.27
CA ALA A 118 -12.13 7.59 20.22
C ALA A 118 -13.45 6.97 19.67
N PRO A 119 -13.83 7.19 18.40
CA PRO A 119 -15.04 6.60 17.80
C PRO A 119 -14.81 5.13 17.37
N LEU A 120 -14.34 4.29 18.29
CA LEU A 120 -13.76 2.97 18.03
C LEU A 120 -14.71 1.94 17.39
N ALA A 121 -16.00 2.05 17.64
CA ALA A 121 -17.00 1.10 17.15
C ALA A 121 -18.08 1.76 16.27
N ASN A 122 -18.08 3.06 16.20
CA ASN A 122 -19.13 3.82 15.51
C ASN A 122 -18.54 5.10 14.88
N PRO A 123 -17.57 4.96 13.96
CA PRO A 123 -17.05 6.09 13.21
C PRO A 123 -18.18 6.71 12.36
N VAL A 124 -18.10 8.02 12.19
CA VAL A 124 -18.96 8.79 11.27
C VAL A 124 -18.08 9.35 10.17
N GLY A 125 -18.47 9.15 8.94
CA GLY A 125 -17.72 9.60 7.76
C GLY A 125 -18.67 9.97 6.63
N THR A 126 -18.10 10.17 5.46
CA THR A 126 -18.80 10.54 4.23
C THR A 126 -18.92 9.37 3.26
N GLY A 127 -18.38 8.21 3.60
CA GLY A 127 -18.21 7.06 2.72
C GLY A 127 -19.50 6.41 2.21
N PRO A 128 -19.38 5.42 1.31
CA PRO A 128 -20.52 4.78 0.68
C PRO A 128 -21.40 3.93 1.62
N PHE A 129 -20.89 3.62 2.80
CA PHE A 129 -21.62 2.86 3.83
C PHE A 129 -21.42 3.47 5.21
N ALA A 130 -22.43 3.38 6.06
CA ALA A 130 -22.39 3.73 7.47
C ALA A 130 -22.43 2.46 8.35
N VAL A 131 -21.75 2.47 9.49
CA VAL A 131 -21.82 1.36 10.45
C VAL A 131 -23.24 1.26 11.00
N LYS A 132 -23.86 0.08 10.85
CA LYS A 132 -25.15 -0.23 11.44
C LYS A 132 -24.99 -0.94 12.78
N GLU A 133 -24.13 -1.95 12.82
CA GLU A 133 -23.93 -2.79 13.99
C GLU A 133 -22.60 -3.55 13.90
N TRP A 134 -21.90 -3.62 15.01
CA TRP A 134 -20.74 -4.53 15.16
C TRP A 134 -21.09 -5.65 16.14
N LEU A 135 -21.31 -6.84 15.60
CA LEU A 135 -21.53 -8.07 16.35
C LEU A 135 -20.19 -8.72 16.67
N ARG A 136 -19.60 -8.36 17.81
CA ARG A 136 -18.28 -8.85 18.22
C ARG A 136 -18.20 -10.38 18.16
N GLY A 137 -17.12 -10.89 17.52
CA GLY A 137 -16.90 -12.31 17.31
C GLY A 137 -17.68 -12.90 16.13
N ASP A 138 -18.46 -12.11 15.36
CA ASP A 138 -19.27 -12.57 14.24
C ASP A 138 -19.11 -11.71 12.97
N SER A 139 -19.54 -10.43 13.03
CA SER A 139 -19.57 -9.59 11.84
C SER A 139 -19.66 -8.10 12.15
N VAL A 140 -19.28 -7.26 11.17
CA VAL A 140 -19.66 -5.85 11.10
C VAL A 140 -20.68 -5.69 9.99
N VAL A 141 -21.82 -5.10 10.30
CA VAL A 141 -22.92 -4.83 9.37
C VAL A 141 -22.96 -3.34 9.06
N PHE A 142 -23.02 -3.01 7.79
CA PHE A 142 -23.11 -1.64 7.31
C PHE A 142 -24.39 -1.43 6.52
N THR A 143 -24.91 -0.21 6.56
CA THR A 143 -26.04 0.24 5.75
C THR A 143 -25.52 1.19 4.67
N ARG A 144 -26.05 1.06 3.46
CA ARG A 144 -25.74 1.95 2.35
C ARG A 144 -26.02 3.42 2.70
N ASN A 145 -25.12 4.29 2.28
CA ASN A 145 -25.34 5.73 2.28
C ASN A 145 -26.08 6.13 0.99
N ASP A 146 -27.38 6.40 1.09
CA ASP A 146 -28.21 6.77 -0.06
C ASP A 146 -27.91 8.21 -0.56
N ASP A 147 -27.31 9.06 0.29
CA ASP A 147 -26.92 10.43 -0.01
C ASP A 147 -25.43 10.54 -0.42
N TYR A 148 -24.78 9.39 -0.69
CA TYR A 148 -23.38 9.37 -1.09
C TYR A 148 -23.15 10.17 -2.37
N TYR A 149 -22.22 11.13 -2.32
CA TYR A 149 -21.93 12.02 -3.45
C TYR A 149 -21.25 11.32 -4.64
N GLY A 150 -20.67 10.12 -4.43
CA GLY A 150 -20.05 9.29 -5.46
C GLY A 150 -21.01 8.24 -6.03
N GLN A 151 -20.48 7.09 -6.44
CA GLN A 151 -21.31 5.98 -6.89
C GLN A 151 -22.01 5.31 -5.71
N VAL A 152 -23.32 5.48 -5.59
CA VAL A 152 -24.12 4.78 -4.58
C VAL A 152 -24.04 3.27 -4.78
N ALA A 153 -23.85 2.53 -3.71
CA ALA A 153 -23.76 1.06 -3.74
C ALA A 153 -25.06 0.43 -4.30
N PRO A 154 -24.97 -0.61 -5.14
CA PRO A 154 -26.17 -1.34 -5.56
C PRO A 154 -26.86 -2.08 -4.40
N GLN A 155 -26.09 -2.60 -3.43
CA GLN A 155 -26.60 -3.31 -2.27
C GLN A 155 -26.98 -2.36 -1.13
N GLU A 156 -28.08 -2.66 -0.40
CA GLU A 156 -28.52 -1.90 0.78
C GLU A 156 -27.68 -2.23 2.02
N THR A 157 -27.08 -3.42 2.06
CA THR A 157 -26.32 -3.92 3.21
C THR A 157 -24.99 -4.53 2.78
N LEU A 158 -23.92 -4.17 3.49
CA LEU A 158 -22.63 -4.85 3.44
C LEU A 158 -22.42 -5.57 4.77
N VAL A 159 -21.95 -6.82 4.73
CA VAL A 159 -21.55 -7.61 5.89
C VAL A 159 -20.10 -8.03 5.75
N LEU A 160 -19.25 -7.57 6.66
CA LEU A 160 -17.89 -8.07 6.80
C LEU A 160 -17.87 -9.15 7.88
N LYS A 161 -17.47 -10.37 7.51
CA LYS A 161 -17.25 -11.51 8.39
C LYS A 161 -15.77 -11.86 8.41
N TRP A 162 -15.37 -12.75 9.29
CA TRP A 162 -13.99 -13.20 9.36
C TRP A 162 -13.85 -14.68 9.66
N SER A 163 -12.73 -15.22 9.19
CA SER A 163 -12.26 -16.58 9.50
C SER A 163 -10.75 -16.58 9.33
N THR A 164 -10.00 -16.96 10.36
CA THR A 164 -8.53 -16.99 10.33
C THR A 164 -7.99 -17.95 9.28
N GLU A 165 -8.66 -19.11 9.09
CA GLU A 165 -8.24 -20.14 8.15
C GLU A 165 -8.72 -19.82 6.73
N SER A 166 -7.80 -19.74 5.76
CA SER A 166 -8.13 -19.50 4.34
C SER A 166 -9.08 -20.56 3.77
N ALA A 167 -8.92 -21.82 4.15
CA ALA A 167 -9.82 -22.90 3.75
C ALA A 167 -11.26 -22.70 4.28
N GLY A 168 -11.40 -22.13 5.48
CA GLY A 168 -12.69 -21.74 6.06
C GLY A 168 -13.37 -20.65 5.24
N ARG A 169 -12.60 -19.62 4.85
CA ARG A 169 -13.11 -18.52 3.99
C ARG A 169 -13.55 -19.04 2.63
N LEU A 170 -12.74 -19.91 2.00
CA LEU A 170 -13.09 -20.50 0.72
C LEU A 170 -14.35 -21.37 0.80
N LEU A 171 -14.54 -22.09 1.91
CA LEU A 171 -15.75 -22.89 2.13
C LEU A 171 -17.02 -22.02 2.23
N GLU A 172 -16.95 -20.85 2.88
CA GLU A 172 -18.06 -19.88 2.93
C GLU A 172 -18.47 -19.43 1.51
N LEU A 173 -17.48 -19.13 0.66
CA LEU A 173 -17.72 -18.79 -0.76
C LEU A 173 -18.37 -19.93 -1.53
N GLN A 174 -17.80 -21.14 -1.46
CA GLN A 174 -18.27 -22.32 -2.18
C GLN A 174 -19.67 -22.77 -1.71
N SER A 175 -20.01 -22.49 -0.46
CA SER A 175 -21.33 -22.80 0.11
C SER A 175 -22.40 -21.76 -0.23
N GLY A 176 -22.01 -20.63 -0.87
CA GLY A 176 -22.91 -19.51 -1.18
C GLY A 176 -23.30 -18.66 0.04
N ASN A 177 -22.52 -18.72 1.12
CA ASN A 177 -22.71 -17.92 2.32
C ASN A 177 -21.98 -16.56 2.26
N ALA A 178 -21.08 -16.41 1.27
CA ALA A 178 -20.31 -15.21 1.02
C ALA A 178 -20.18 -14.94 -0.47
N ASP A 179 -19.99 -13.67 -0.83
CA ASP A 179 -19.79 -13.18 -2.19
C ASP A 179 -18.31 -12.97 -2.53
N GLY A 180 -17.48 -12.74 -1.52
CA GLY A 180 -16.05 -12.54 -1.69
C GLY A 180 -15.22 -12.87 -0.44
N MET A 181 -13.90 -13.03 -0.64
CA MET A 181 -12.95 -13.28 0.44
C MET A 181 -11.56 -12.71 0.12
N THR A 182 -10.78 -12.44 1.18
CA THR A 182 -9.35 -12.11 1.06
C THR A 182 -8.47 -13.35 1.11
N PHE A 183 -7.28 -13.25 0.51
CA PHE A 183 -6.12 -14.12 0.69
C PHE A 183 -6.44 -15.61 0.68
N PRO A 184 -6.74 -16.20 -0.49
CA PRO A 184 -6.85 -17.66 -0.63
C PRO A 184 -5.52 -18.32 -0.26
N GLY A 185 -5.56 -19.55 0.23
CA GLY A 185 -4.35 -20.34 0.45
C GLY A 185 -3.62 -20.57 -0.86
N VAL A 186 -2.28 -20.54 -0.86
CA VAL A 186 -1.47 -20.72 -2.08
C VAL A 186 -1.84 -22.01 -2.82
N GLN A 187 -2.11 -23.09 -2.08
CA GLN A 187 -2.52 -24.37 -2.63
C GLN A 187 -3.91 -24.39 -3.28
N ASP A 188 -4.76 -23.39 -2.99
CA ASP A 188 -6.14 -23.33 -3.46
C ASP A 188 -6.28 -22.64 -4.83
N TYR A 189 -5.26 -21.90 -5.27
CA TYR A 189 -5.28 -21.15 -6.53
C TYR A 189 -5.70 -22.00 -7.73
N PRO A 190 -5.10 -23.19 -7.99
CA PRO A 190 -5.50 -24.02 -9.13
C PRO A 190 -6.97 -24.49 -9.05
N THR A 191 -7.49 -24.69 -7.83
CA THR A 191 -8.88 -25.09 -7.62
C THR A 191 -9.84 -23.92 -7.90
N ILE A 192 -9.48 -22.73 -7.45
CA ILE A 192 -10.27 -21.50 -7.66
C ILE A 192 -10.32 -21.16 -9.15
N GLU A 193 -9.17 -21.18 -9.84
CA GLU A 193 -9.09 -20.91 -11.28
C GLU A 193 -9.88 -21.91 -12.14
N ALA A 194 -10.00 -23.15 -11.69
CA ALA A 194 -10.75 -24.18 -12.39
C ALA A 194 -12.27 -24.14 -12.11
N ASP A 195 -12.72 -23.42 -11.08
CA ASP A 195 -14.15 -23.35 -10.72
C ASP A 195 -14.85 -22.21 -11.50
N PRO A 196 -15.80 -22.53 -12.40
CA PRO A 196 -16.50 -21.50 -13.18
C PRO A 196 -17.42 -20.60 -12.34
N ASN A 197 -17.67 -20.95 -11.08
CA ASN A 197 -18.48 -20.15 -10.17
C ASN A 197 -17.65 -19.14 -9.36
N LEU A 198 -16.33 -19.16 -9.49
CA LEU A 198 -15.41 -18.27 -8.81
C LEU A 198 -14.63 -17.41 -9.80
N GLN A 199 -14.17 -16.28 -9.35
CA GLN A 199 -13.22 -15.41 -10.05
C GLN A 199 -12.06 -15.07 -9.12
N LEU A 200 -10.84 -15.33 -9.57
CA LEU A 200 -9.62 -14.96 -8.89
C LEU A 200 -9.27 -13.51 -9.28
N LEU A 201 -9.17 -12.64 -8.31
CA LEU A 201 -8.86 -11.21 -8.46
C LEU A 201 -7.42 -11.01 -7.98
N ASN A 202 -6.47 -11.02 -8.89
CA ASN A 202 -5.08 -10.76 -8.54
C ASN A 202 -4.93 -9.35 -7.95
N LYS A 203 -4.28 -9.27 -6.78
CA LYS A 203 -3.93 -8.03 -6.11
C LYS A 203 -2.41 -7.82 -6.28
N PRO A 204 -1.98 -6.94 -7.17
CA PRO A 204 -0.56 -6.63 -7.33
C PRO A 204 -0.08 -5.76 -6.16
N GLU A 205 0.01 -6.37 -4.99
CA GLU A 205 0.34 -5.68 -3.75
C GLU A 205 1.81 -5.22 -3.77
N PRO A 206 2.08 -3.91 -3.71
CA PRO A 206 3.43 -3.40 -3.68
C PRO A 206 4.07 -3.71 -2.32
N ASN A 207 4.85 -4.77 -2.27
CA ASN A 207 5.51 -5.22 -1.06
C ASN A 207 6.93 -5.72 -1.36
N ILE A 208 7.69 -5.98 -0.32
CA ILE A 208 9.02 -6.58 -0.37
C ILE A 208 9.19 -7.56 0.78
N PHE A 209 9.68 -8.77 0.49
CA PHE A 209 10.30 -9.65 1.46
C PHE A 209 11.82 -9.57 1.36
N TYR A 210 12.49 -9.41 2.48
CA TYR A 210 13.94 -9.34 2.54
C TYR A 210 14.53 -10.16 3.70
N MET A 211 15.78 -10.51 3.52
CA MET A 211 16.64 -11.11 4.52
C MET A 211 17.65 -10.04 4.98
N GLY A 212 17.47 -9.49 6.18
CA GLY A 212 18.25 -8.38 6.70
C GLY A 212 19.45 -8.82 7.54
N PHE A 213 20.46 -7.94 7.60
CA PHE A 213 21.68 -8.09 8.40
C PHE A 213 21.89 -6.87 9.27
N THR A 214 22.34 -7.07 10.52
CA THR A 214 22.71 -5.96 11.38
C THR A 214 24.24 -5.78 11.34
N ASN A 215 24.75 -4.77 10.66
CA ASN A 215 26.16 -4.56 10.34
C ASN A 215 27.06 -4.22 11.54
N THR A 216 26.50 -4.13 12.75
CA THR A 216 27.25 -3.95 14.00
C THR A 216 27.73 -5.25 14.61
N PHE A 217 27.26 -6.41 14.12
CA PHE A 217 27.67 -7.73 14.60
C PHE A 217 28.53 -8.45 13.57
N ALA A 218 29.63 -9.07 14.04
CA ALA A 218 30.42 -9.97 13.20
C ALA A 218 29.64 -11.29 12.98
N PRO A 219 29.71 -11.89 11.77
CA PRO A 219 30.51 -11.46 10.63
C PRO A 219 29.77 -10.51 9.66
N TRP A 220 28.59 -10.01 10.04
CA TRP A 220 27.74 -9.14 9.23
C TRP A 220 28.28 -7.72 9.06
N ASP A 221 29.30 -7.33 9.85
CA ASP A 221 30.09 -6.10 9.67
C ASP A 221 30.94 -6.11 8.39
N ASN A 222 31.23 -7.30 7.82
CA ASN A 222 31.97 -7.47 6.58
C ASN A 222 31.00 -7.51 5.37
N VAL A 223 31.10 -6.53 4.48
CA VAL A 223 30.27 -6.43 3.27
C VAL A 223 30.45 -7.61 2.32
N ASP A 224 31.66 -8.19 2.23
CA ASP A 224 31.92 -9.32 1.34
C ASP A 224 31.24 -10.60 1.82
N VAL A 225 31.07 -10.76 3.14
CA VAL A 225 30.24 -11.83 3.72
C VAL A 225 28.79 -11.65 3.31
N ARG A 226 28.24 -10.43 3.40
CA ARG A 226 26.86 -10.14 3.00
C ARG A 226 26.65 -10.33 1.49
N LYS A 227 27.60 -9.89 0.65
CA LYS A 227 27.60 -10.13 -0.81
C LYS A 227 27.65 -11.63 -1.13
N ALA A 228 28.48 -12.40 -0.43
CA ALA A 228 28.56 -13.86 -0.61
C ALA A 228 27.20 -14.51 -0.30
N VAL A 229 26.54 -14.10 0.77
CA VAL A 229 25.21 -14.60 1.11
C VAL A 229 24.18 -14.17 0.05
N ALA A 230 24.22 -12.92 -0.42
CA ALA A 230 23.33 -12.43 -1.49
C ALA A 230 23.42 -13.26 -2.77
N MET A 231 24.62 -13.69 -3.17
CA MET A 231 24.86 -14.55 -4.33
C MET A 231 24.61 -16.03 -4.05
N GLY A 232 24.65 -16.45 -2.79
CA GLY A 232 24.50 -17.85 -2.37
C GLY A 232 23.04 -18.29 -2.15
N ILE A 233 22.07 -17.38 -2.17
CA ILE A 233 20.64 -17.68 -2.03
C ILE A 233 19.95 -17.64 -3.40
N ASP A 234 19.38 -18.79 -3.80
CA ASP A 234 18.52 -18.92 -4.96
C ASP A 234 17.12 -18.35 -4.63
N ARG A 235 16.95 -17.06 -4.90
CA ARG A 235 15.71 -16.31 -4.61
C ARG A 235 14.57 -16.74 -5.53
N GLN A 236 14.88 -17.10 -6.79
CA GLN A 236 13.89 -17.60 -7.74
C GLN A 236 13.26 -18.90 -7.25
N ARG A 237 14.06 -19.83 -6.71
CA ARG A 237 13.58 -21.06 -6.08
C ARG A 237 12.62 -20.78 -4.93
N ILE A 238 12.88 -19.78 -4.10
CA ILE A 238 12.00 -19.40 -2.99
C ILE A 238 10.66 -18.93 -3.55
N VAL A 239 10.67 -18.04 -4.54
CA VAL A 239 9.45 -17.53 -5.20
C VAL A 239 8.66 -18.67 -5.83
N ASP A 240 9.29 -19.51 -6.64
CA ASP A 240 8.64 -20.62 -7.35
C ASP A 240 8.03 -21.68 -6.41
N THR A 241 8.58 -21.80 -5.19
CA THR A 241 8.19 -22.85 -4.25
C THR A 241 7.11 -22.40 -3.27
N PHE A 242 7.19 -21.16 -2.77
CA PHE A 242 6.43 -20.71 -1.60
C PHE A 242 5.42 -19.59 -1.88
N TYR A 243 5.50 -18.97 -3.05
CA TYR A 243 4.67 -17.80 -3.34
C TYR A 243 3.54 -18.12 -4.33
N PRO A 244 2.42 -17.41 -4.27
CA PRO A 244 1.35 -17.57 -5.23
C PRO A 244 1.74 -17.07 -6.63
N PRO A 245 1.01 -17.48 -7.68
CA PRO A 245 1.17 -16.93 -9.03
C PRO A 245 1.08 -15.40 -9.04
N GLY A 246 1.90 -14.75 -9.86
CA GLY A 246 1.99 -13.28 -9.93
C GLY A 246 3.01 -12.68 -8.98
N SER A 247 3.68 -13.50 -8.15
CA SER A 247 4.84 -13.07 -7.38
C SER A 247 6.09 -13.05 -8.26
N GLU A 248 7.04 -12.18 -7.93
CA GLU A 248 8.29 -12.04 -8.68
C GLU A 248 9.51 -11.99 -7.76
N THR A 249 10.66 -12.45 -8.29
CA THR A 249 11.94 -12.29 -7.60
C THR A 249 12.31 -10.81 -7.60
N ALA A 250 12.57 -10.25 -6.43
CA ALA A 250 12.87 -8.84 -6.29
C ALA A 250 14.19 -8.46 -6.97
N SER A 251 14.13 -7.56 -7.92
CA SER A 251 15.32 -7.00 -8.58
C SER A 251 15.91 -5.80 -7.83
N HIS A 252 15.08 -5.12 -7.03
CA HIS A 252 15.39 -3.98 -6.19
C HIS A 252 14.63 -4.11 -4.86
N PHE A 253 14.91 -3.25 -3.89
CA PHE A 253 14.14 -3.22 -2.65
C PHE A 253 12.71 -2.76 -2.89
N THR A 254 12.53 -1.70 -3.65
CA THR A 254 11.21 -1.17 -4.02
C THR A 254 10.68 -1.90 -5.25
N PRO A 255 9.38 -2.27 -5.31
CA PRO A 255 8.78 -2.84 -6.52
C PRO A 255 8.88 -1.90 -7.73
N CYS A 256 9.08 -2.47 -8.93
CA CYS A 256 9.15 -1.69 -10.18
C CYS A 256 7.83 -0.99 -10.56
N SER A 257 6.71 -1.37 -9.96
CA SER A 257 5.43 -0.67 -10.10
C SER A 257 5.40 0.69 -9.42
N VAL A 258 6.34 0.96 -8.50
CA VAL A 258 6.51 2.25 -7.85
C VAL A 258 7.48 3.10 -8.65
N GLN A 259 7.14 4.36 -8.88
CA GLN A 259 8.00 5.29 -9.61
C GLN A 259 9.40 5.34 -8.97
N PHE A 260 10.45 5.25 -9.81
CA PHE A 260 11.86 5.17 -9.42
C PHE A 260 12.27 3.89 -8.66
N GLY A 261 11.35 2.97 -8.42
CA GLY A 261 11.62 1.75 -7.64
C GLY A 261 12.72 0.87 -8.22
N CYS A 262 12.88 0.86 -9.54
CA CYS A 262 13.86 0.04 -10.27
C CYS A 262 14.94 0.86 -10.97
N GLU A 263 15.19 2.10 -10.53
CA GLU A 263 16.34 2.86 -11.02
C GLU A 263 17.64 2.24 -10.49
N GLY A 264 18.67 2.21 -11.34
CA GLY A 264 19.95 1.64 -11.02
C GLY A 264 20.14 0.16 -11.39
N ASP A 265 21.14 -0.46 -10.83
CA ASP A 265 21.55 -1.83 -11.14
C ASP A 265 20.68 -2.87 -10.45
N SER A 266 20.16 -3.85 -11.20
CA SER A 266 19.45 -5.01 -10.64
C SER A 266 20.32 -5.78 -9.65
N TRP A 267 19.68 -6.47 -8.69
CA TRP A 267 20.34 -7.24 -7.65
C TRP A 267 21.21 -8.37 -8.19
N TYR A 268 22.08 -8.93 -7.35
CA TYR A 268 22.97 -10.03 -7.69
C TYR A 268 22.21 -11.27 -8.18
N ASP A 269 22.76 -11.93 -9.21
CA ASP A 269 22.30 -13.24 -9.64
C ASP A 269 22.78 -14.35 -8.68
N PHE A 270 22.06 -15.45 -8.63
CA PHE A 270 22.46 -16.63 -7.90
C PHE A 270 23.70 -17.28 -8.55
N ASP A 271 24.79 -17.39 -7.78
CA ASP A 271 26.03 -18.07 -8.16
C ASP A 271 26.73 -18.65 -6.91
N ALA A 272 26.40 -19.90 -6.57
CA ALA A 272 26.91 -20.55 -5.38
C ALA A 272 28.44 -20.73 -5.38
N GLU A 273 29.08 -20.91 -6.55
CA GLU A 273 30.53 -21.09 -6.64
C GLU A 273 31.28 -19.76 -6.47
N ALA A 274 30.80 -18.68 -7.09
CA ALA A 274 31.32 -17.35 -6.85
C ALA A 274 31.09 -16.92 -5.37
N ALA A 275 29.93 -17.21 -4.83
CA ALA A 275 29.58 -16.95 -3.41
C ALA A 275 30.54 -17.64 -2.45
N LYS A 276 30.85 -18.94 -2.65
CA LYS A 276 31.84 -19.68 -1.84
C LYS A 276 33.22 -19.07 -1.94
N THR A 277 33.61 -18.68 -3.11
CA THR A 277 34.94 -18.06 -3.36
C THR A 277 35.04 -16.75 -2.60
N LEU A 278 34.03 -15.89 -2.73
CA LEU A 278 33.97 -14.61 -2.01
C LEU A 278 33.97 -14.77 -0.50
N LEU A 279 33.18 -15.74 0.01
CA LEU A 279 33.12 -16.04 1.44
C LEU A 279 34.48 -16.53 1.99
N ALA A 280 35.20 -17.36 1.21
CA ALA A 280 36.54 -17.81 1.57
C ALA A 280 37.56 -16.67 1.57
N ASP A 281 37.51 -15.77 0.58
CA ASP A 281 38.35 -14.58 0.53
C ASP A 281 38.04 -13.58 1.66
N ALA A 282 36.78 -13.53 2.12
CA ALA A 282 36.36 -12.77 3.28
C ALA A 282 36.82 -13.37 4.62
N GLY A 283 37.49 -14.55 4.61
CA GLY A 283 38.07 -15.18 5.80
C GLY A 283 37.28 -16.35 6.36
N PHE A 284 36.24 -16.82 5.69
CA PHE A 284 35.36 -17.91 6.13
C PHE A 284 35.32 -19.09 5.14
N PRO A 285 36.47 -19.75 4.82
CA PRO A 285 36.50 -20.83 3.83
C PRO A 285 35.70 -22.07 4.25
N ASP A 286 35.47 -22.26 5.53
CA ASP A 286 34.72 -23.38 6.11
C ASP A 286 33.29 -22.99 6.53
N GLY A 287 32.82 -21.77 6.21
CA GLY A 287 31.57 -21.20 6.69
C GLY A 287 31.66 -20.74 8.14
N PHE A 288 30.52 -20.51 8.76
CA PHE A 288 30.38 -20.09 10.16
C PHE A 288 29.01 -20.47 10.72
N ASP A 289 28.81 -20.30 12.02
CA ASP A 289 27.52 -20.50 12.68
C ASP A 289 26.79 -19.14 12.84
N THR A 290 25.47 -19.11 12.63
CA THR A 290 24.62 -17.92 12.78
C THR A 290 23.20 -18.29 13.22
N THR A 291 22.34 -17.29 13.36
CA THR A 291 20.91 -17.45 13.67
C THR A 291 20.04 -16.84 12.57
N ILE A 292 18.91 -17.45 12.28
CA ILE A 292 17.81 -16.86 11.49
C ILE A 292 16.68 -16.54 12.44
N TYR A 293 16.37 -15.27 12.60
CA TYR A 293 15.26 -14.77 13.41
C TYR A 293 14.06 -14.46 12.52
N TYR A 294 12.88 -14.89 12.94
CA TYR A 294 11.63 -14.50 12.28
C TYR A 294 10.46 -14.53 13.26
N ARG A 295 9.33 -13.92 12.89
CA ARG A 295 8.03 -14.05 13.54
C ARG A 295 7.11 -14.92 12.71
N ASP A 296 6.33 -15.80 13.33
CA ASP A 296 5.40 -16.69 12.62
C ASP A 296 4.08 -15.97 12.31
N VAL A 297 4.16 -15.01 11.41
CA VAL A 297 3.02 -14.17 10.98
C VAL A 297 2.97 -14.16 9.45
N THR A 298 1.90 -14.73 8.89
CA THR A 298 1.64 -14.72 7.44
C THR A 298 1.35 -13.30 6.94
N ARG A 299 2.03 -12.91 5.86
CA ARG A 299 1.83 -11.65 5.13
C ARG A 299 1.89 -11.91 3.62
N GLY A 300 1.41 -10.97 2.80
CA GLY A 300 1.54 -11.04 1.34
C GLY A 300 2.99 -11.18 0.91
N TYR A 301 3.90 -10.46 1.56
CA TYR A 301 5.34 -10.56 1.29
C TYR A 301 6.00 -11.85 1.83
N LEU A 302 5.42 -12.55 2.79
CA LEU A 302 5.96 -13.79 3.37
C LEU A 302 4.80 -14.73 3.77
N PRO A 303 4.28 -15.54 2.81
CA PRO A 303 3.06 -16.33 3.02
C PRO A 303 3.27 -17.55 3.93
N THR A 304 4.47 -18.12 3.98
CA THR A 304 4.81 -19.31 4.79
C THR A 304 6.15 -19.11 5.52
N PRO A 305 6.17 -18.28 6.60
CA PRO A 305 7.43 -17.85 7.24
C PRO A 305 8.36 -19.00 7.65
N GLY A 306 7.83 -20.04 8.30
CA GLY A 306 8.61 -21.17 8.77
C GLY A 306 9.21 -22.01 7.64
N ASP A 307 8.47 -22.23 6.56
CA ASP A 307 8.95 -23.01 5.41
C ASP A 307 10.05 -22.25 4.66
N VAL A 308 9.88 -20.96 4.47
CA VAL A 308 10.89 -20.09 3.85
C VAL A 308 12.16 -20.01 4.72
N ALA A 309 12.03 -19.89 6.04
CA ALA A 309 13.17 -19.90 6.94
C ALA A 309 13.95 -21.22 6.84
N ALA A 310 13.24 -22.36 6.77
CA ALA A 310 13.87 -23.67 6.63
C ALA A 310 14.55 -23.84 5.25
N ASP A 311 13.99 -23.30 4.18
CA ASP A 311 14.63 -23.34 2.87
C ASP A 311 15.88 -22.45 2.83
N ILE A 312 15.85 -21.24 3.38
CA ILE A 312 17.02 -20.37 3.52
C ILE A 312 18.10 -21.05 4.34
N GLN A 313 17.76 -21.68 5.47
CA GLN A 313 18.71 -22.46 6.29
C GLN A 313 19.39 -23.56 5.47
N ALA A 314 18.61 -24.30 4.67
CA ALA A 314 19.14 -25.37 3.84
C ALA A 314 20.09 -24.82 2.76
N GLN A 315 19.74 -23.72 2.10
CA GLN A 315 20.57 -23.07 1.07
C GLN A 315 21.87 -22.53 1.65
N LEU A 316 21.84 -21.86 2.82
CA LEU A 316 23.03 -21.40 3.53
C LEU A 316 23.98 -22.56 3.83
N LYS A 317 23.44 -23.70 4.26
CA LYS A 317 24.25 -24.89 4.53
C LYS A 317 24.82 -25.50 3.27
N GLU A 318 24.01 -25.69 2.25
CA GLU A 318 24.41 -26.35 0.99
C GLU A 318 25.40 -25.51 0.19
N ASN A 319 25.10 -24.22 0.02
CA ASN A 319 25.83 -23.34 -0.89
C ASN A 319 27.07 -22.70 -0.22
N LEU A 320 27.04 -22.43 1.08
CA LEU A 320 28.05 -21.63 1.77
C LEU A 320 28.64 -22.32 3.01
N ASN A 321 28.19 -23.53 3.36
CA ASN A 321 28.53 -24.24 4.58
C ASN A 321 28.27 -23.42 5.87
N ILE A 322 27.35 -22.46 5.83
CA ILE A 322 26.90 -21.69 6.99
C ILE A 322 25.85 -22.52 7.75
N ASN A 323 26.05 -22.71 9.07
CA ASN A 323 25.08 -23.39 9.92
C ASN A 323 24.22 -22.34 10.60
N ALA A 324 22.94 -22.28 10.25
CA ALA A 324 22.01 -21.35 10.87
C ALA A 324 21.09 -22.08 11.85
N GLU A 325 20.90 -21.53 13.05
CA GLU A 325 19.82 -21.92 13.96
C GLU A 325 18.59 -21.08 13.64
N ILE A 326 17.39 -21.69 13.64
CA ILE A 326 16.14 -20.97 13.43
C ILE A 326 15.51 -20.63 14.77
N VAL A 327 15.26 -19.35 15.01
CA VAL A 327 14.62 -18.83 16.23
C VAL A 327 13.35 -18.09 15.87
N VAL A 328 12.21 -18.59 16.37
CA VAL A 328 10.90 -17.93 16.26
C VAL A 328 10.74 -17.00 17.45
N MET A 329 10.49 -15.72 17.19
CA MET A 329 10.26 -14.74 18.24
C MET A 329 8.78 -14.35 18.32
N GLU A 330 8.34 -13.86 19.49
CA GLU A 330 7.04 -13.20 19.60
C GLU A 330 7.02 -11.96 18.68
N SER A 331 5.86 -11.67 18.08
CA SER A 331 5.77 -10.68 16.99
C SER A 331 6.22 -9.27 17.41
N GLY A 332 5.74 -8.79 18.56
CA GLY A 332 6.11 -7.46 19.08
C GLY A 332 7.57 -7.37 19.47
N GLU A 333 8.09 -8.39 20.18
CA GLU A 333 9.51 -8.48 20.57
C GLU A 333 10.42 -8.52 19.33
N PHE A 334 10.02 -9.27 18.28
CA PHE A 334 10.79 -9.33 17.04
C PHE A 334 10.89 -7.96 16.35
N ILE A 335 9.77 -7.26 16.21
CA ILE A 335 9.74 -5.92 15.58
C ILE A 335 10.58 -4.94 16.39
N GLN A 336 10.35 -4.86 17.70
CA GLN A 336 11.11 -3.95 18.57
C GLN A 336 12.62 -4.21 18.52
N THR A 337 13.03 -5.50 18.59
CA THR A 337 14.46 -5.86 18.60
C THR A 337 15.10 -5.63 17.23
N SER A 338 14.41 -5.96 16.13
CA SER A 338 14.94 -5.74 14.78
C SER A 338 15.07 -4.25 14.47
N SER A 339 14.06 -3.44 14.80
CA SER A 339 14.10 -1.97 14.57
C SER A 339 15.20 -1.28 15.38
N ALA A 340 15.51 -1.80 16.57
CA ALA A 340 16.61 -1.29 17.39
C ALA A 340 18.01 -1.79 16.95
N GLY A 341 18.11 -2.63 15.88
CA GLY A 341 19.38 -3.23 15.46
C GLY A 341 19.96 -4.21 16.46
N GLY A 342 19.11 -4.91 17.22
CA GLY A 342 19.51 -5.82 18.30
C GLY A 342 19.67 -7.29 17.90
N LEU A 343 19.40 -7.67 16.64
CA LEU A 343 19.51 -9.05 16.17
C LEU A 343 20.90 -9.31 15.58
N ASP A 344 21.63 -10.25 16.18
CA ASP A 344 23.03 -10.58 15.84
C ASP A 344 23.16 -11.60 14.69
N GLY A 345 22.04 -11.97 14.07
CA GLY A 345 21.97 -12.92 12.96
C GLY A 345 21.26 -12.33 11.75
N ILE A 346 20.69 -13.24 10.96
CA ILE A 346 19.82 -12.92 9.84
C ILE A 346 18.41 -12.70 10.39
N HIS A 347 17.71 -11.65 9.93
CA HIS A 347 16.29 -11.48 10.24
C HIS A 347 15.45 -11.49 8.97
N LEU A 348 14.32 -12.20 9.03
CA LEU A 348 13.38 -12.33 7.93
C LEU A 348 12.20 -11.39 8.17
N LEU A 349 12.11 -10.33 7.37
CA LEU A 349 11.06 -9.33 7.49
C LEU A 349 10.67 -8.81 6.10
N GLY A 350 9.68 -7.98 6.04
CA GLY A 350 9.24 -7.35 4.79
C GLY A 350 8.40 -6.12 5.08
N TRP A 351 7.97 -5.50 4.01
CA TRP A 351 7.17 -4.30 4.03
C TRP A 351 6.06 -4.37 2.99
N THR A 352 4.87 -3.92 3.33
CA THR A 352 3.80 -3.64 2.37
C THR A 352 3.65 -2.13 2.30
N GLY A 353 3.68 -1.57 1.10
CA GLY A 353 3.59 -0.14 0.92
C GLY A 353 2.24 0.43 1.32
N ASP A 354 2.23 1.60 1.95
CA ASP A 354 1.05 2.31 2.42
C ASP A 354 0.53 3.29 1.36
N TYR A 355 1.46 3.87 0.56
CA TYR A 355 1.13 4.82 -0.50
C TYR A 355 2.10 4.70 -1.69
N PRO A 356 1.66 5.03 -2.93
CA PRO A 356 2.41 4.81 -4.16
C PRO A 356 3.55 5.82 -4.38
N HIS A 357 4.56 5.79 -3.52
CA HIS A 357 5.77 6.59 -3.68
C HIS A 357 6.99 5.86 -3.10
N ILE A 358 8.15 6.04 -3.72
CA ILE A 358 9.41 5.37 -3.33
C ILE A 358 9.85 5.70 -1.88
N THR A 359 9.51 6.88 -1.37
CA THR A 359 9.81 7.28 0.01
C THR A 359 9.19 6.36 1.05
N ASN A 360 8.05 5.73 0.75
CA ASN A 360 7.41 4.75 1.63
C ASN A 360 8.24 3.46 1.80
N PHE A 361 9.15 3.19 0.89
CA PHE A 361 10.06 2.04 0.93
C PHE A 361 11.45 2.44 1.42
N LEU A 362 12.09 3.40 0.74
CA LEU A 362 13.50 3.69 0.96
C LEU A 362 13.74 4.62 2.15
N ASP A 363 12.95 5.69 2.31
CA ASP A 363 13.18 6.66 3.38
C ASP A 363 12.96 6.02 4.76
N PHE A 364 11.97 5.11 4.88
CA PHE A 364 11.74 4.39 6.12
C PHE A 364 12.89 3.46 6.48
N HIS A 365 13.31 2.59 5.52
CA HIS A 365 14.25 1.52 5.85
C HIS A 365 15.72 1.97 5.88
N PHE A 366 16.05 3.05 5.18
CA PHE A 366 17.44 3.48 4.99
C PHE A 366 17.70 4.91 5.45
N ALA A 367 16.79 5.52 6.24
CA ALA A 367 17.04 6.82 6.84
C ALA A 367 18.25 6.79 7.80
N GLU A 368 18.84 7.97 8.02
CA GLU A 368 19.94 8.19 8.97
C GLU A 368 19.62 7.68 10.40
N THR A 369 18.33 7.72 10.77
CA THR A 369 17.86 7.32 12.10
C THR A 369 17.45 5.85 12.22
N ASN A 370 17.33 5.11 11.10
CA ASN A 370 16.93 3.72 11.11
C ASN A 370 18.11 2.81 11.47
N LEU A 371 17.95 2.02 12.55
CA LEU A 371 18.99 1.12 13.07
C LEU A 371 18.75 -0.36 12.72
N GLN A 372 17.72 -0.70 11.98
CA GLN A 372 17.35 -2.09 11.67
C GLN A 372 18.50 -2.87 11.03
N PHE A 373 19.29 -2.22 10.19
CA PHE A 373 20.46 -2.82 9.55
C PHE A 373 21.79 -2.46 10.23
N GLY A 374 21.74 -1.92 11.44
CA GLY A 374 22.89 -1.45 12.22
C GLY A 374 23.24 0.01 11.94
N ASN A 375 24.54 0.30 11.75
CA ASN A 375 24.98 1.65 11.43
C ASN A 375 24.44 2.08 10.06
N PRO A 376 23.79 3.26 9.96
CA PRO A 376 23.30 3.78 8.68
C PRO A 376 24.45 4.04 7.69
N TYR A 377 24.13 3.98 6.40
CA TYR A 377 25.08 4.19 5.30
C TYR A 377 24.87 5.58 4.69
N PRO A 378 25.82 6.53 4.87
CA PRO A 378 25.71 7.88 4.28
C PRO A 378 25.48 7.86 2.77
N GLU A 379 26.11 6.90 2.08
CA GLU A 379 25.98 6.71 0.63
C GLU A 379 24.57 6.33 0.20
N ILE A 380 23.71 5.87 1.14
CA ILE A 380 22.32 5.55 0.89
C ILE A 380 21.43 6.71 1.38
N TYR A 381 21.56 7.14 2.64
CA TYR A 381 20.59 8.09 3.19
C TYR A 381 20.78 9.54 2.70
N GLU A 382 21.99 9.99 2.36
CA GLU A 382 22.18 11.36 1.88
C GLU A 382 21.49 11.63 0.52
N PRO A 383 21.65 10.78 -0.52
CA PRO A 383 20.89 10.96 -1.75
C PRO A 383 19.36 10.79 -1.53
N LEU A 384 18.90 9.87 -0.67
CA LEU A 384 17.47 9.73 -0.35
C LEU A 384 16.91 11.00 0.28
N LYS A 385 17.59 11.55 1.29
CA LYS A 385 17.19 12.79 1.96
C LYS A 385 17.08 13.96 0.98
N THR A 386 17.99 14.04 0.02
CA THR A 386 17.95 15.07 -1.01
C THR A 386 16.81 14.82 -2.00
N ALA A 387 16.62 13.57 -2.44
CA ALA A 387 15.59 13.19 -3.41
C ALA A 387 14.18 13.43 -2.86
N SER A 388 13.93 13.03 -1.59
CA SER A 388 12.62 13.16 -0.94
C SER A 388 12.18 14.62 -0.72
N GLN A 389 13.09 15.58 -0.86
CA GLN A 389 12.83 17.01 -0.77
C GLN A 389 12.96 17.72 -2.13
N THR A 390 13.10 16.98 -3.23
CA THR A 390 13.30 17.52 -4.57
C THR A 390 11.97 17.51 -5.33
N ALA A 391 11.43 18.69 -5.64
CA ALA A 391 10.16 18.86 -6.33
C ALA A 391 10.15 18.33 -7.78
N ASP A 392 11.30 18.51 -8.48
CA ASP A 392 11.43 18.08 -9.88
C ASP A 392 11.83 16.61 -9.97
N ALA A 393 10.92 15.78 -10.49
CA ALA A 393 11.11 14.34 -10.65
C ALA A 393 12.34 13.96 -11.49
N ALA A 394 12.70 14.74 -12.51
CA ALA A 394 13.87 14.48 -13.34
C ALA A 394 15.18 14.75 -12.58
N THR A 395 15.16 15.66 -11.62
CA THR A 395 16.28 15.94 -10.71
C THR A 395 16.36 14.90 -9.59
N ALA A 396 15.23 14.39 -9.11
CA ALA A 396 15.17 13.35 -8.07
C ALA A 396 15.61 11.97 -8.58
N GLN A 397 15.28 11.60 -9.82
CA GLN A 397 15.56 10.29 -10.39
C GLN A 397 17.01 9.82 -10.23
N PRO A 398 18.08 10.58 -10.63
CA PRO A 398 19.46 10.14 -10.48
C PRO A 398 19.89 9.96 -9.01
N LEU A 399 19.24 10.65 -8.06
CA LEU A 399 19.51 10.48 -6.63
C LEU A 399 18.92 9.15 -6.11
N TYR A 400 17.75 8.74 -6.60
CA TYR A 400 17.20 7.41 -6.30
C TYR A 400 18.01 6.30 -6.96
N GLU A 401 18.53 6.51 -8.18
CA GLU A 401 19.47 5.59 -8.83
C GLU A 401 20.73 5.42 -7.99
N GLU A 402 21.34 6.52 -7.51
CA GLU A 402 22.52 6.48 -6.64
C GLU A 402 22.23 5.70 -5.34
N ALA A 403 21.11 5.97 -4.68
CA ALA A 403 20.72 5.26 -3.46
C ALA A 403 20.50 3.77 -3.70
N ASN A 404 19.78 3.36 -4.76
CA ASN A 404 19.55 1.97 -5.11
C ASN A 404 20.87 1.23 -5.41
N ASN A 405 21.80 1.87 -6.12
CA ASN A 405 23.13 1.31 -6.39
C ASN A 405 23.94 1.15 -5.11
N ALA A 406 23.87 2.11 -4.18
CA ALA A 406 24.50 2.00 -2.87
C ALA A 406 23.88 0.90 -2.01
N ILE A 407 22.54 0.73 -2.00
CA ILE A 407 21.86 -0.40 -1.33
C ILE A 407 22.41 -1.74 -1.85
N LYS A 408 22.56 -1.89 -3.17
CA LYS A 408 23.17 -3.09 -3.76
C LYS A 408 24.64 -3.26 -3.36
N GLU A 409 25.42 -2.18 -3.33
CA GLU A 409 26.84 -2.25 -3.02
C GLU A 409 27.11 -2.59 -1.54
N PHE A 410 26.38 -1.98 -0.60
CA PHE A 410 26.58 -2.19 0.83
C PHE A 410 25.83 -3.39 1.38
N VAL A 411 24.83 -3.92 0.66
CA VAL A 411 24.06 -5.12 1.04
C VAL A 411 23.56 -5.07 2.50
N PRO A 412 22.80 -4.06 2.92
CA PRO A 412 22.22 -4.06 4.26
C PRO A 412 21.22 -5.22 4.45
N MET A 413 20.63 -5.70 3.36
CA MET A 413 19.72 -6.85 3.30
C MET A 413 19.82 -7.51 1.92
N VAL A 414 19.15 -8.65 1.75
CA VAL A 414 18.94 -9.28 0.43
C VAL A 414 17.45 -9.18 0.09
N PRO A 415 17.04 -8.43 -0.95
CA PRO A 415 15.65 -8.41 -1.40
C PRO A 415 15.32 -9.77 -2.04
N ILE A 416 14.28 -10.45 -1.56
CA ILE A 416 13.96 -11.82 -1.99
C ILE A 416 12.82 -11.81 -3.00
N ALA A 417 11.66 -11.27 -2.62
CA ALA A 417 10.45 -11.38 -3.40
C ALA A 417 9.56 -10.14 -3.27
N HIS A 418 8.84 -9.82 -4.36
CA HIS A 418 7.62 -9.05 -4.32
C HIS A 418 6.47 -10.04 -4.40
N GLY A 419 5.77 -10.24 -3.28
CA GLY A 419 4.74 -11.25 -3.16
C GLY A 419 3.43 -10.80 -3.80
N GLY A 420 2.82 -11.66 -4.60
CA GLY A 420 1.45 -11.48 -5.08
C GLY A 420 0.43 -11.81 -4.00
N ALA A 421 -0.74 -11.23 -4.10
CA ALA A 421 -1.91 -11.56 -3.30
C ALA A 421 -3.14 -11.70 -4.21
N ALA A 422 -4.24 -12.20 -3.69
CA ALA A 422 -5.49 -12.22 -4.41
C ALA A 422 -6.69 -12.10 -3.46
N TYR A 423 -7.78 -11.56 -4.03
CA TYR A 423 -9.12 -11.78 -3.50
C TYR A 423 -9.83 -12.81 -4.38
N VAL A 424 -10.87 -13.39 -3.85
CA VAL A 424 -11.74 -14.29 -4.61
C VAL A 424 -13.17 -13.75 -4.49
N ALA A 425 -13.90 -13.72 -5.58
CA ALA A 425 -15.32 -13.42 -5.56
C ALA A 425 -16.09 -14.52 -6.28
N THR A 426 -17.39 -14.65 -6.01
CA THR A 426 -18.24 -15.48 -6.85
C THR A 426 -18.36 -14.86 -8.24
N SER A 427 -18.51 -15.70 -9.28
CA SER A 427 -18.65 -15.20 -10.66
C SER A 427 -19.94 -14.41 -10.90
N ALA A 428 -20.87 -14.41 -9.96
CA ALA A 428 -22.09 -13.60 -9.98
C ALA A 428 -21.80 -12.13 -9.69
N VAL A 429 -20.75 -11.81 -8.93
CA VAL A 429 -20.40 -10.43 -8.57
C VAL A 429 -19.82 -9.72 -9.79
N GLN A 430 -20.48 -8.65 -10.20
CA GLN A 430 -19.99 -7.72 -11.21
C GLN A 430 -19.17 -6.62 -10.56
N GLY A 431 -18.19 -6.06 -11.27
CA GLY A 431 -17.36 -4.95 -10.78
C GLY A 431 -16.39 -5.33 -9.65
N ALA A 432 -16.23 -6.62 -9.34
CA ALA A 432 -15.27 -7.07 -8.35
C ALA A 432 -13.82 -6.75 -8.77
N TYR A 433 -13.02 -6.26 -7.84
CA TYR A 433 -11.62 -5.89 -8.04
C TYR A 433 -10.82 -6.06 -6.74
N ALA A 434 -9.50 -6.11 -6.87
CA ALA A 434 -8.56 -6.07 -5.75
C ALA A 434 -7.55 -4.95 -6.05
N PRO A 435 -7.60 -3.80 -5.35
CA PRO A 435 -6.75 -2.66 -5.67
C PRO A 435 -5.30 -2.91 -5.23
N PRO A 436 -4.29 -2.37 -5.94
CA PRO A 436 -2.90 -2.48 -5.53
C PRO A 436 -2.61 -1.70 -4.24
N TRP A 437 -3.23 -0.54 -4.07
CA TRP A 437 -3.09 0.35 -2.91
C TRP A 437 -4.43 0.52 -2.19
N GLY A 438 -4.37 0.75 -0.89
CA GLY A 438 -5.55 0.89 -0.07
C GLY A 438 -6.40 -0.38 0.00
N ASP A 439 -7.66 -0.21 0.28
CA ASP A 439 -8.63 -1.32 0.37
C ASP A 439 -9.77 -1.21 -0.65
N VAL A 440 -10.43 -2.34 -0.89
CA VAL A 440 -11.61 -2.40 -1.75
C VAL A 440 -12.76 -1.61 -1.14
N THR A 441 -13.46 -0.83 -1.96
CA THR A 441 -14.74 -0.23 -1.60
C THR A 441 -15.88 -1.00 -2.26
N PHE A 442 -16.80 -1.52 -1.46
CA PHE A 442 -17.82 -2.46 -1.92
C PHE A 442 -19.00 -1.81 -2.65
N ASN A 443 -19.04 -0.48 -2.73
CA ASN A 443 -20.02 0.23 -3.56
C ASN A 443 -19.86 -0.01 -5.07
N LEU A 444 -18.72 -0.58 -5.49
CA LEU A 444 -18.47 -0.95 -6.89
C LEU A 444 -18.81 -2.43 -7.19
N TRP A 445 -19.03 -3.25 -6.17
CA TRP A 445 -19.38 -4.65 -6.31
C TRP A 445 -20.89 -4.81 -6.42
N ASP A 446 -21.37 -5.65 -7.34
CA ASP A 446 -22.79 -5.92 -7.55
C ASP A 446 -23.04 -7.43 -7.71
N ASN A 447 -23.66 -8.06 -6.70
CA ASN A 447 -24.06 -9.46 -6.75
C ASN A 447 -25.52 -9.66 -7.21
N GLY A 448 -26.22 -8.56 -7.57
CA GLY A 448 -27.62 -8.57 -7.97
C GLY A 448 -28.63 -8.75 -6.84
N GLY A 449 -28.18 -8.77 -5.58
CA GLY A 449 -29.00 -8.89 -4.37
C GLY A 449 -29.01 -7.62 -3.51
N ASP A 450 -29.68 -7.67 -2.38
CA ASP A 450 -29.77 -6.55 -1.44
C ASP A 450 -28.60 -6.53 -0.43
N THR A 451 -27.87 -7.63 -0.30
CA THR A 451 -26.77 -7.78 0.67
C THR A 451 -25.56 -8.38 -0.02
N ILE A 452 -24.40 -7.79 0.25
CA ILE A 452 -23.10 -8.36 -0.11
C ILE A 452 -22.39 -8.82 1.17
N VAL A 453 -21.80 -10.02 1.13
CA VAL A 453 -21.09 -10.64 2.25
C VAL A 453 -19.64 -10.86 1.84
N PHE A 454 -18.71 -10.31 2.61
CA PHE A 454 -17.27 -10.49 2.38
C PHE A 454 -16.59 -11.09 3.60
N VAL A 455 -15.68 -12.07 3.40
CA VAL A 455 -14.99 -12.75 4.49
C VAL A 455 -13.51 -12.41 4.48
N GLN A 456 -13.05 -11.78 5.56
CA GLN A 456 -11.66 -11.42 5.78
C GLN A 456 -10.96 -12.34 6.79
N GLY A 457 -9.66 -12.10 7.05
CA GLY A 457 -8.83 -12.95 7.90
C GLY A 457 -9.21 -12.91 9.38
N ASN A 458 -9.40 -11.73 9.93
CA ASN A 458 -9.63 -11.51 11.36
C ASN A 458 -10.74 -10.49 11.61
N GLU A 459 -11.21 -10.45 12.87
CA GLU A 459 -12.05 -9.36 13.35
C GLU A 459 -11.27 -8.05 13.35
N PRO A 460 -11.86 -6.91 12.93
CA PRO A 460 -11.26 -5.61 13.12
C PRO A 460 -10.93 -5.35 14.61
N ILE A 461 -9.81 -4.70 14.88
CA ILE A 461 -9.43 -4.29 16.24
C ILE A 461 -10.32 -3.13 16.68
N SER A 462 -10.37 -2.08 15.85
CA SER A 462 -11.32 -0.98 15.95
C SER A 462 -11.84 -0.55 14.58
N LEU A 463 -12.78 0.39 14.54
CA LEU A 463 -13.29 0.99 13.31
C LEU A 463 -12.83 2.47 13.19
N TYR A 464 -11.84 2.90 13.98
CA TYR A 464 -11.25 4.23 13.91
C TYR A 464 -9.89 4.18 13.19
N CYS A 465 -9.90 4.37 11.88
CA CYS A 465 -8.70 4.25 11.02
C CYS A 465 -7.51 5.05 11.48
N ALA A 466 -7.72 6.25 12.06
CA ALA A 466 -6.64 7.16 12.40
C ALA A 466 -5.62 6.56 13.39
N ASP A 467 -6.05 5.62 14.25
CA ASP A 467 -5.20 4.94 15.23
C ASP A 467 -5.17 3.42 15.01
N GLU A 468 -5.15 2.98 13.74
CA GLU A 468 -5.09 1.56 13.37
C GLU A 468 -4.02 1.30 12.31
N THR A 469 -3.35 0.13 12.44
CA THR A 469 -2.40 -0.40 11.45
C THR A 469 -2.81 -1.77 10.92
N ASP A 470 -3.90 -2.33 11.45
CA ASP A 470 -4.43 -3.64 11.07
C ASP A 470 -5.25 -3.56 9.78
N GLY A 471 -4.89 -4.38 8.78
CA GLY A 471 -5.51 -4.34 7.46
C GLY A 471 -7.01 -4.67 7.46
N GLU A 472 -7.50 -5.49 8.37
CA GLU A 472 -8.90 -5.81 8.51
C GLU A 472 -9.71 -4.65 9.09
N SER A 473 -9.11 -3.89 10.02
CA SER A 473 -9.67 -2.64 10.55
C SER A 473 -9.73 -1.58 9.47
N LEU A 474 -8.64 -1.38 8.72
CA LEU A 474 -8.55 -0.40 7.62
C LEU A 474 -9.58 -0.70 6.52
N ARG A 475 -9.82 -1.98 6.18
CA ARG A 475 -10.87 -2.38 5.21
C ARG A 475 -12.26 -2.00 5.68
N ALA A 476 -12.57 -2.21 6.96
CA ALA A 476 -13.85 -1.84 7.52
C ALA A 476 -14.04 -0.32 7.53
N CYS A 477 -13.02 0.43 7.94
CA CYS A 477 -13.05 1.87 7.94
C CYS A 477 -13.19 2.48 6.54
N ALA A 478 -12.52 1.93 5.51
CA ALA A 478 -12.57 2.43 4.13
C ALA A 478 -13.99 2.46 3.54
N GLN A 479 -14.96 1.77 4.17
CA GLN A 479 -16.36 1.84 3.77
C GLN A 479 -17.08 3.07 4.33
N VAL A 480 -16.53 3.68 5.39
CA VAL A 480 -17.20 4.68 6.23
C VAL A 480 -16.56 6.06 6.10
N VAL A 481 -15.22 6.12 6.19
CA VAL A 481 -14.49 7.38 6.18
C VAL A 481 -13.73 7.56 4.85
N GLU A 482 -13.59 8.81 4.45
CA GLU A 482 -12.87 9.19 3.23
C GLU A 482 -11.82 10.25 3.56
N ALA A 483 -10.69 10.18 2.85
CA ALA A 483 -9.64 11.17 2.96
C ALA A 483 -9.80 12.28 1.90
N LEU A 484 -8.90 13.26 1.88
CA LEU A 484 -8.91 14.34 0.87
C LEU A 484 -8.68 13.81 -0.55
N TYR A 485 -7.85 12.79 -0.68
CA TYR A 485 -7.57 12.03 -1.91
C TYR A 485 -7.82 10.55 -1.66
N SER A 486 -7.82 9.74 -2.72
CA SER A 486 -7.95 8.28 -2.65
C SER A 486 -7.13 7.62 -3.77
N TYR A 487 -7.13 6.29 -3.79
CA TYR A 487 -6.60 5.51 -4.92
C TYR A 487 -7.78 4.93 -5.71
N ASP A 488 -7.68 4.98 -7.05
CA ASP A 488 -8.64 4.27 -7.90
C ASP A 488 -8.36 2.75 -7.88
N LYS A 489 -9.21 1.98 -8.56
CA LYS A 489 -9.06 0.51 -8.65
C LYS A 489 -7.74 0.05 -9.28
N ASP A 490 -7.05 0.92 -10.01
CA ASP A 490 -5.78 0.67 -10.69
C ASP A 490 -4.58 1.24 -9.88
N GLY A 491 -4.87 1.89 -8.73
CA GLY A 491 -3.88 2.43 -7.79
C GLY A 491 -3.42 3.86 -8.08
N ASN A 492 -4.07 4.56 -8.99
CA ASN A 492 -3.73 5.96 -9.25
C ASN A 492 -4.33 6.87 -8.18
N VAL A 493 -3.55 7.87 -7.76
CA VAL A 493 -4.01 8.90 -6.83
C VAL A 493 -5.05 9.79 -7.51
N GLN A 494 -6.19 10.00 -6.86
CA GLN A 494 -7.29 10.80 -7.39
C GLN A 494 -7.94 11.68 -6.32
N PRO A 495 -8.54 12.83 -6.69
CA PRO A 495 -9.31 13.67 -5.78
C PRO A 495 -10.51 12.92 -5.17
N GLN A 496 -10.77 13.15 -3.86
CA GLN A 496 -11.95 12.61 -3.15
C GLN A 496 -12.71 13.71 -2.41
N LEU A 497 -12.46 13.97 -1.13
CA LEU A 497 -13.07 15.10 -0.40
C LEU A 497 -12.47 16.46 -0.81
N ALA A 498 -11.22 16.49 -1.27
CA ALA A 498 -10.71 17.63 -2.04
C ALA A 498 -11.04 17.46 -3.53
N THR A 499 -11.31 18.54 -4.23
CA THR A 499 -11.46 18.57 -5.69
C THR A 499 -10.12 18.77 -6.38
N GLU A 500 -9.20 19.48 -5.72
CA GLU A 500 -7.80 19.65 -6.12
C GLU A 500 -6.96 20.09 -4.91
N CYS A 501 -5.68 19.81 -4.93
CA CYS A 501 -4.69 20.44 -4.05
C CYS A 501 -3.56 20.97 -4.93
N VAL A 502 -3.31 22.28 -4.87
CA VAL A 502 -2.33 22.97 -5.68
C VAL A 502 -1.11 23.32 -4.83
N PRO A 503 0.10 22.86 -5.22
CA PRO A 503 1.31 23.20 -4.49
C PRO A 503 1.85 24.57 -4.86
N ASN A 504 2.69 25.14 -4.00
CA ASN A 504 3.62 26.19 -4.39
C ASN A 504 4.81 25.62 -5.21
N ASP A 505 5.73 26.48 -5.66
CA ASP A 505 6.83 26.09 -6.55
C ASP A 505 7.79 25.04 -5.97
N ASP A 506 7.92 24.97 -4.64
CA ASP A 506 8.85 24.04 -3.96
C ASP A 506 8.15 22.89 -3.22
N LEU A 507 6.84 22.73 -3.39
CA LEU A 507 6.02 21.67 -2.74
C LEU A 507 6.01 21.73 -1.20
N SER A 508 6.31 22.88 -0.60
CA SER A 508 6.25 23.08 0.86
C SER A 508 4.91 23.62 1.35
N VAL A 509 4.09 24.18 0.45
CA VAL A 509 2.73 24.65 0.74
C VAL A 509 1.75 24.06 -0.26
N TRP A 510 0.68 23.47 0.25
CA TRP A 510 -0.39 22.87 -0.54
C TRP A 510 -1.72 23.51 -0.17
N THR A 511 -2.41 24.08 -1.15
CA THR A 511 -3.75 24.64 -0.96
C THR A 511 -4.77 23.72 -1.59
N CYS A 512 -5.63 23.14 -0.76
CA CYS A 512 -6.66 22.17 -1.14
C CYS A 512 -8.04 22.83 -1.19
N SER A 513 -8.72 22.72 -2.33
CA SER A 513 -10.11 23.10 -2.51
C SER A 513 -11.02 21.92 -2.19
N LEU A 514 -11.93 22.07 -1.24
CA LEU A 514 -12.80 21.00 -0.76
C LEU A 514 -14.07 20.86 -1.61
N ARG A 515 -14.61 19.66 -1.64
CA ARG A 515 -15.87 19.34 -2.30
C ARG A 515 -17.03 19.94 -1.50
N GLN A 516 -17.88 20.70 -2.16
CA GLN A 516 -19.04 21.35 -1.53
C GLN A 516 -20.27 20.45 -1.52
N GLY A 517 -21.12 20.61 -0.50
CA GLY A 517 -22.40 19.90 -0.38
C GLY A 517 -22.25 18.42 0.02
N VAL A 518 -21.10 18.01 0.52
CA VAL A 518 -20.90 16.68 1.12
C VAL A 518 -21.49 16.68 2.52
N VAL A 519 -22.16 15.59 2.87
CA VAL A 519 -22.83 15.40 4.16
C VAL A 519 -22.31 14.14 4.81
N PHE A 520 -22.01 14.20 6.09
CA PHE A 520 -21.64 13.03 6.88
C PHE A 520 -22.84 12.13 7.18
N HIS A 521 -22.61 10.90 7.61
CA HIS A 521 -23.65 9.91 7.90
C HIS A 521 -24.62 10.35 9.01
N ASP A 522 -24.23 11.27 9.88
CA ASP A 522 -25.07 11.84 10.95
C ASP A 522 -25.88 13.07 10.49
N GLY A 523 -25.66 13.53 9.27
CA GLY A 523 -26.35 14.67 8.65
C GLY A 523 -25.63 16.01 8.85
N SER A 524 -24.47 16.06 9.51
CA SER A 524 -23.62 17.25 9.57
C SER A 524 -22.97 17.53 8.19
N THR A 525 -22.61 18.79 7.94
CA THR A 525 -22.02 19.22 6.66
C THR A 525 -20.52 19.22 6.77
N PHE A 526 -19.85 18.65 5.78
CA PHE A 526 -18.40 18.65 5.67
C PHE A 526 -17.86 20.03 5.33
N ASP A 527 -16.86 20.51 6.12
CA ASP A 527 -16.14 21.75 5.88
C ASP A 527 -14.63 21.65 6.21
N ALA A 528 -13.91 22.76 6.11
CA ALA A 528 -12.47 22.84 6.32
C ALA A 528 -12.06 22.63 7.79
N ASN A 529 -12.93 22.91 8.75
CA ASN A 529 -12.63 22.68 10.17
C ASN A 529 -12.59 21.19 10.50
N ASP A 530 -13.44 20.35 9.87
CA ASP A 530 -13.41 18.90 10.04
C ASP A 530 -12.04 18.33 9.64
N VAL A 531 -11.47 18.86 8.56
CA VAL A 531 -10.11 18.47 8.12
C VAL A 531 -9.10 18.83 9.20
N VAL A 532 -9.08 20.09 9.65
CA VAL A 532 -8.10 20.55 10.67
C VAL A 532 -8.26 19.75 11.97
N VAL A 533 -9.50 19.48 12.42
CA VAL A 533 -9.74 18.74 13.67
C VAL A 533 -9.36 17.26 13.53
N SER A 534 -9.65 16.63 12.40
CA SER A 534 -9.23 15.23 12.15
C SER A 534 -7.70 15.09 12.17
N TYR A 535 -6.99 16.01 11.51
CA TYR A 535 -5.52 16.03 11.57
C TYR A 535 -4.99 16.41 12.95
N THR A 536 -5.67 17.28 13.70
CA THR A 536 -5.29 17.62 15.09
C THR A 536 -5.40 16.40 16.00
N ALA A 537 -6.47 15.61 15.86
CA ALA A 537 -6.65 14.39 16.62
C ALA A 537 -5.52 13.37 16.38
N GLY A 538 -5.02 13.28 15.13
CA GLY A 538 -3.93 12.36 14.78
C GLY A 538 -2.53 12.89 15.08
N LEU A 539 -2.27 14.20 14.89
CA LEU A 539 -0.92 14.78 14.91
C LEU A 539 -0.52 15.44 16.24
N ASP A 540 -1.47 15.99 16.99
CA ASP A 540 -1.14 16.72 18.22
C ASP A 540 -1.30 15.85 19.47
N ALA A 541 -0.19 15.32 19.97
CA ALA A 541 -0.16 14.46 21.16
C ALA A 541 -0.67 15.15 22.45
N ALA A 542 -0.79 16.48 22.46
CA ALA A 542 -1.38 17.22 23.58
C ALA A 542 -2.88 17.50 23.38
N SER A 543 -3.45 17.20 22.22
CA SER A 543 -4.88 17.38 21.95
C SER A 543 -5.72 16.46 22.84
N PRO A 544 -6.83 16.95 23.42
CA PRO A 544 -7.78 16.10 24.12
C PRO A 544 -8.46 15.06 23.21
N LEU A 545 -8.36 15.23 21.89
CA LEU A 545 -8.87 14.30 20.88
C LEU A 545 -7.85 13.24 20.46
N HIS A 546 -6.58 13.37 20.87
CA HIS A 546 -5.51 12.39 20.60
C HIS A 546 -5.62 11.23 21.59
N THR A 547 -6.67 10.41 21.44
CA THR A 547 -7.01 9.32 22.37
C THR A 547 -7.02 7.97 21.66
N GLY A 548 -7.78 7.83 20.58
CA GLY A 548 -7.83 6.64 19.73
C GLY A 548 -8.08 5.32 20.46
N ASN A 549 -7.62 4.23 19.85
CA ASN A 549 -7.64 2.88 20.40
C ASN A 549 -6.35 2.60 21.22
N SER A 550 -5.20 2.92 20.66
CA SER A 550 -3.89 2.77 21.31
C SER A 550 -3.36 4.08 21.89
N GLY A 551 -3.75 5.21 21.31
CA GLY A 551 -3.24 6.55 21.61
C GLY A 551 -1.84 6.79 21.02
N VAL A 552 -1.36 5.89 20.16
CA VAL A 552 -0.04 5.99 19.52
C VAL A 552 -0.12 6.71 18.18
N PHE A 553 -1.20 6.50 17.42
CA PHE A 553 -1.39 7.06 16.08
C PHE A 553 -0.17 6.82 15.18
N GLU A 554 0.26 5.56 15.10
CA GLU A 554 1.53 5.12 14.52
C GLU A 554 1.76 5.68 13.10
N TYR A 555 0.74 5.66 12.23
CA TYR A 555 0.87 6.22 10.89
C TYR A 555 0.96 7.74 10.85
N TYR A 556 0.35 8.44 11.79
CA TYR A 556 0.54 9.89 11.90
C TYR A 556 1.95 10.23 12.38
N ASP A 557 2.44 9.54 13.41
CA ASP A 557 3.81 9.72 13.90
C ASP A 557 4.83 9.40 12.79
N TYR A 558 4.69 8.23 12.20
CA TYR A 558 5.63 7.72 11.22
C TYR A 558 5.62 8.50 9.89
N LEU A 559 4.46 8.67 9.24
CA LEU A 559 4.38 9.25 7.91
C LEU A 559 4.58 10.79 7.90
N TRP A 560 4.35 11.44 9.05
CA TRP A 560 4.61 12.87 9.22
C TRP A 560 5.91 13.17 9.96
N ASN A 561 6.78 12.17 10.21
CA ASN A 561 8.09 12.27 10.85
C ASN A 561 8.07 12.79 12.29
N GLY A 562 7.00 12.59 13.02
CA GLY A 562 6.85 12.97 14.41
C GLY A 562 5.56 13.72 14.71
N LEU A 563 5.05 13.50 15.91
CA LEU A 563 3.86 14.17 16.43
C LEU A 563 4.20 15.56 16.95
N ILE A 564 3.25 16.48 16.83
CA ILE A 564 3.29 17.80 17.48
C ILE A 564 3.11 17.56 18.98
N ASN A 565 3.83 18.31 19.81
CA ASN A 565 3.79 18.18 21.28
C ASN A 565 4.04 16.75 21.80
N ALA A 566 4.80 15.94 21.07
CA ALA A 566 5.16 14.60 21.53
C ALA A 566 5.83 14.67 22.92
N PRO A 567 5.51 13.74 23.84
CA PRO A 567 6.23 13.67 25.10
C PRO A 567 7.72 13.42 24.85
N ALA A 568 8.61 14.10 25.61
CA ALA A 568 10.04 13.85 25.48
C ALA A 568 10.33 12.36 25.70
N ALA A 569 11.13 11.76 24.81
CA ALA A 569 11.53 10.37 24.96
C ALA A 569 12.14 10.16 26.35
N GLU A 570 11.58 9.24 27.14
CA GLU A 570 12.20 8.85 28.40
C GLU A 570 13.53 8.15 28.08
N GLY A 571 14.67 8.84 28.36
CA GLY A 571 16.03 8.40 28.07
C GLY A 571 16.50 7.18 28.88
#